data_b24774c818ffb31bb36b4a24e9ffd2dd
#
_entry.id   b24774c818ffb31bb36b4a24e9ffd2dd
#
_cell.length_a   1.000
_cell.length_b   1.000
_cell.length_c   1.000
_cell.angle_alpha   90.00
_cell.angle_beta   90.00
_cell.angle_gamma   90.00
#
_symmetry.space_group_name_H-M   'P 1'
#
loop_
_entity.id
_entity.type
_entity.pdbx_description
1 polymer ?
#
loop_
_entity_poly.entity_id
_entity_poly.type
_entity_poly.pdbx_seq_one_letter_code
_entity_poly.pdbx_strand_id
1 'polypeptide(L)'
;MKVFVTGATGYIGTAVVAELMKNGHEVVGLCRSKEGAEKLTKAGAQALKGSLEDLESLERGAKNADGVIHLGFIHDFANFGSSLTTDVKAVQTMTNALKDTGKPFVSTAHAGGSASDEIVMESAKNGVRGSIIALGRSVHGDGDKGFVPQLIRIAHQKGFSAFVGDGANRWPAIHRLDAAKLFRLALESAPAGTYFRGTADEGIPFRDIAEMIGKKLNLPVQSITKDDAQAHFGFLGALASYDMPEPSKETREILHWQPEHPSLLKDLESGSYFN
;
A
#
# COMPACT_ATOMS: atom_id res chain seq x y z
N MET A 1 -6.39 18.27 11.72
CA MET A 1 -7.62 17.58 11.26
C MET A 1 -7.82 16.33 12.09
N LYS A 2 -9.07 15.92 12.30
CA LYS A 2 -9.40 14.58 12.82
C LYS A 2 -9.56 13.62 11.64
N VAL A 3 -8.70 12.60 11.56
CA VAL A 3 -8.62 11.69 10.41
C VAL A 3 -9.09 10.30 10.80
N PHE A 4 -10.07 9.77 10.07
CA PHE A 4 -10.49 8.39 10.20
C PHE A 4 -9.65 7.50 9.30
N VAL A 5 -9.01 6.47 9.87
CA VAL A 5 -8.10 5.57 9.15
C VAL A 5 -8.59 4.13 9.25
N THR A 6 -8.95 3.51 8.13
CA THR A 6 -9.15 2.05 8.08
C THR A 6 -7.83 1.36 7.78
N GLY A 7 -7.67 0.10 8.18
CA GLY A 7 -6.37 -0.57 8.05
C GLY A 7 -5.26 0.02 8.95
N ALA A 8 -5.63 0.86 9.93
CA ALA A 8 -4.72 1.62 10.80
C ALA A 8 -3.69 0.77 11.57
N THR A 9 -3.98 -0.52 11.81
CA THR A 9 -3.08 -1.46 12.50
C THR A 9 -2.23 -2.31 11.55
N GLY A 10 -2.40 -2.13 10.23
CA GLY A 10 -1.65 -2.83 9.19
C GLY A 10 -0.24 -2.28 8.98
N TYR A 11 0.52 -2.92 8.08
CA TYR A 11 1.91 -2.55 7.78
C TYR A 11 2.07 -1.09 7.34
N ILE A 12 1.29 -0.66 6.35
CA ILE A 12 1.29 0.73 5.86
C ILE A 12 0.54 1.63 6.86
N GLY A 13 -0.59 1.15 7.38
CA GLY A 13 -1.47 1.92 8.26
C GLY A 13 -0.79 2.43 9.52
N THR A 14 0.07 1.62 10.16
CA THR A 14 0.83 2.07 11.34
C THR A 14 1.79 3.21 11.03
N ALA A 15 2.40 3.21 9.86
CA ALA A 15 3.26 4.30 9.40
C ALA A 15 2.43 5.57 9.10
N VAL A 16 1.26 5.42 8.45
CA VAL A 16 0.33 6.52 8.16
C VAL A 16 -0.18 7.15 9.47
N VAL A 17 -0.58 6.33 10.45
CA VAL A 17 -1.00 6.84 11.77
C VAL A 17 0.11 7.65 12.43
N ALA A 18 1.34 7.13 12.45
CA ALA A 18 2.48 7.84 13.03
C ALA A 18 2.80 9.15 12.29
N GLU A 19 2.77 9.13 10.95
CA GLU A 19 3.02 10.32 10.13
C GLU A 19 1.96 11.40 10.34
N LEU A 20 0.67 11.04 10.38
CA LEU A 20 -0.42 11.97 10.65
C LEU A 20 -0.27 12.63 12.02
N MET A 21 -0.02 11.83 13.05
CA MET A 21 0.14 12.35 14.41
C MET A 21 1.36 13.23 14.57
N LYS A 22 2.49 12.88 13.96
CA LYS A 22 3.71 13.69 13.92
C LYS A 22 3.45 15.08 13.31
N ASN A 23 2.50 15.17 12.37
CA ASN A 23 2.13 16.42 11.71
C ASN A 23 0.88 17.09 12.30
N GLY A 24 0.52 16.78 13.55
CA GLY A 24 -0.51 17.48 14.31
C GLY A 24 -1.97 17.11 13.98
N HIS A 25 -2.19 15.96 13.31
CA HIS A 25 -3.53 15.44 13.11
C HIS A 25 -3.95 14.56 14.29
N GLU A 26 -5.24 14.57 14.61
CA GLU A 26 -5.86 13.58 15.46
C GLU A 26 -6.26 12.35 14.62
N VAL A 27 -5.97 11.15 15.10
CA VAL A 27 -6.27 9.93 14.37
C VAL A 27 -7.29 9.07 15.10
N VAL A 28 -8.31 8.64 14.38
CA VAL A 28 -9.27 7.60 14.80
C VAL A 28 -9.05 6.38 13.90
N GLY A 29 -8.44 5.33 14.44
CA GLY A 29 -8.16 4.10 13.70
C GLY A 29 -9.26 3.05 13.87
N LEU A 30 -9.77 2.49 12.76
CA LEU A 30 -10.65 1.33 12.79
C LEU A 30 -9.86 0.09 13.21
N CYS A 31 -10.37 -0.68 14.18
CA CYS A 31 -9.75 -1.93 14.61
C CYS A 31 -10.79 -2.99 14.98
N ARG A 32 -10.47 -4.26 14.69
CA ARG A 32 -11.36 -5.40 14.94
C ARG A 32 -11.16 -6.02 16.31
N SER A 33 -9.95 -5.98 16.82
CA SER A 33 -9.56 -6.69 18.03
C SER A 33 -9.12 -5.74 19.15
N LYS A 34 -9.09 -6.27 20.37
CA LYS A 34 -8.60 -5.55 21.55
C LYS A 34 -7.10 -5.19 21.40
N GLU A 35 -6.31 -6.10 20.86
CA GLU A 35 -4.88 -5.88 20.60
C GLU A 35 -4.65 -4.75 19.57
N GLY A 36 -5.55 -4.65 18.58
CA GLY A 36 -5.54 -3.55 17.62
C GLY A 36 -5.84 -2.22 18.30
N ALA A 37 -6.83 -2.19 19.19
CA ALA A 37 -7.15 -0.99 19.97
C ALA A 37 -6.00 -0.56 20.89
N GLU A 38 -5.37 -1.51 21.59
CA GLU A 38 -4.20 -1.24 22.43
C GLU A 38 -3.02 -0.68 21.65
N LYS A 39 -2.75 -1.22 20.42
CA LYS A 39 -1.72 -0.68 19.53
C LYS A 39 -1.98 0.77 19.13
N LEU A 40 -3.23 1.10 18.76
CA LEU A 40 -3.62 2.46 18.40
C LEU A 40 -3.49 3.40 19.60
N THR A 41 -3.99 3.01 20.78
CA THR A 41 -3.88 3.81 22.01
C THR A 41 -2.42 4.03 22.39
N LYS A 42 -1.57 3.00 22.29
CA LYS A 42 -0.12 3.13 22.54
C LYS A 42 0.56 4.08 21.56
N ALA A 43 0.10 4.14 20.32
CA ALA A 43 0.56 5.13 19.35
C ALA A 43 -0.03 6.53 19.58
N GLY A 44 -0.93 6.72 20.56
CA GLY A 44 -1.60 7.98 20.86
C GLY A 44 -2.86 8.23 20.02
N ALA A 45 -3.28 7.30 19.17
CA ALA A 45 -4.49 7.39 18.36
C ALA A 45 -5.72 6.87 19.12
N GLN A 46 -6.89 7.36 18.75
CA GLN A 46 -8.16 6.82 19.24
C GLN A 46 -8.51 5.54 18.47
N ALA A 47 -9.09 4.56 19.17
CA ALA A 47 -9.54 3.32 18.57
C ALA A 47 -11.07 3.34 18.37
N LEU A 48 -11.52 3.10 17.15
CA LEU A 48 -12.92 2.81 16.83
C LEU A 48 -13.06 1.30 16.57
N LYS A 49 -13.81 0.60 17.44
CA LYS A 49 -14.10 -0.81 17.23
C LYS A 49 -15.08 -0.97 16.07
N GLY A 50 -14.73 -1.84 15.13
CA GLY A 50 -15.52 -2.15 13.93
C GLY A 50 -14.70 -2.93 12.91
N SER A 51 -15.30 -3.20 11.75
CA SER A 51 -14.66 -3.91 10.64
C SER A 51 -15.09 -3.30 9.29
N LEU A 52 -14.53 -3.77 8.17
CA LEU A 52 -14.97 -3.37 6.84
C LEU A 52 -16.36 -3.88 6.49
N GLU A 53 -16.86 -4.86 7.22
CA GLU A 53 -18.21 -5.42 7.06
C GLU A 53 -19.24 -4.71 7.97
N ASP A 54 -18.77 -3.98 8.99
CA ASP A 54 -19.59 -3.17 9.90
C ASP A 54 -19.79 -1.75 9.33
N LEU A 55 -20.75 -1.63 8.42
CA LEU A 55 -21.01 -0.38 7.69
C LEU A 55 -21.40 0.78 8.62
N GLU A 56 -22.06 0.49 9.75
CA GLU A 56 -22.42 1.51 10.74
C GLU A 56 -21.18 2.12 11.41
N SER A 57 -20.16 1.31 11.70
CA SER A 57 -18.90 1.80 12.25
C SER A 57 -18.13 2.64 11.23
N LEU A 58 -18.17 2.26 9.95
CA LEU A 58 -17.53 3.02 8.87
C LEU A 58 -18.22 4.38 8.64
N GLU A 59 -19.55 4.38 8.58
CA GLU A 59 -20.33 5.62 8.44
C GLU A 59 -20.08 6.56 9.62
N ARG A 60 -20.14 6.04 10.85
CA ARG A 60 -19.86 6.81 12.06
C ARG A 60 -18.45 7.37 12.07
N GLY A 61 -17.45 6.58 11.68
CA GLY A 61 -16.05 7.00 11.60
C GLY A 61 -15.87 8.13 10.60
N ALA A 62 -16.41 7.98 9.39
CA ALA A 62 -16.32 8.98 8.32
C ALA A 62 -17.06 10.28 8.67
N LYS A 63 -18.30 10.21 9.16
CA LYS A 63 -19.09 11.40 9.54
C LYS A 63 -18.42 12.26 10.59
N ASN A 64 -17.78 11.63 11.58
CA ASN A 64 -17.15 12.32 12.73
C ASN A 64 -15.68 12.73 12.48
N ALA A 65 -15.18 12.57 11.25
CA ALA A 65 -13.84 12.96 10.86
C ALA A 65 -13.85 14.17 9.92
N ASP A 66 -12.71 14.84 9.80
CA ASP A 66 -12.45 15.90 8.83
C ASP A 66 -11.93 15.33 7.50
N GLY A 67 -11.52 14.06 7.49
CA GLY A 67 -11.07 13.33 6.31
C GLY A 67 -10.87 11.85 6.59
N VAL A 68 -10.80 11.06 5.53
CA VAL A 68 -10.67 9.60 5.60
C VAL A 68 -9.47 9.13 4.80
N ILE A 69 -8.67 8.21 5.39
CA ILE A 69 -7.68 7.41 4.67
C ILE A 69 -8.10 5.95 4.73
N HIS A 70 -8.37 5.36 3.58
CA HIS A 70 -8.82 3.98 3.46
C HIS A 70 -7.68 3.08 2.97
N LEU A 71 -7.10 2.32 3.92
CA LEU A 71 -6.02 1.33 3.70
C LEU A 71 -6.46 -0.09 4.05
N GLY A 72 -7.69 -0.23 4.53
CA GLY A 72 -8.23 -1.53 4.93
C GLY A 72 -8.61 -2.35 3.71
N PHE A 73 -8.13 -3.60 3.66
CA PHE A 73 -8.56 -4.60 2.68
C PHE A 73 -8.53 -5.99 3.32
N ILE A 74 -9.48 -6.86 2.92
CA ILE A 74 -9.52 -8.25 3.39
C ILE A 74 -8.69 -9.10 2.41
N HIS A 75 -7.49 -9.53 2.85
CA HIS A 75 -6.58 -10.36 2.04
C HIS A 75 -6.96 -11.85 2.12
N ASP A 76 -8.19 -12.18 1.73
CA ASP A 76 -8.63 -13.57 1.56
C ASP A 76 -8.55 -13.94 0.06
N PHE A 77 -7.40 -14.50 -0.34
CA PHE A 77 -7.17 -14.87 -1.73
C PHE A 77 -8.01 -16.07 -2.18
N ALA A 78 -8.55 -16.87 -1.25
CA ALA A 78 -9.47 -17.96 -1.59
C ALA A 78 -10.86 -17.43 -1.96
N ASN A 79 -11.28 -16.30 -1.37
CA ASN A 79 -12.57 -15.65 -1.58
C ASN A 79 -12.40 -14.19 -2.06
N PHE A 80 -11.48 -13.96 -2.99
CA PHE A 80 -11.09 -12.62 -3.41
C PHE A 80 -12.26 -11.77 -3.92
N GLY A 81 -13.22 -12.38 -4.65
CA GLY A 81 -14.44 -11.68 -5.10
C GLY A 81 -15.32 -11.15 -3.94
N SER A 82 -15.39 -11.90 -2.83
CA SER A 82 -16.08 -11.44 -1.62
C SER A 82 -15.34 -10.27 -0.96
N SER A 83 -14.01 -10.31 -0.94
CA SER A 83 -13.17 -9.23 -0.42
C SER A 83 -13.38 -7.93 -1.20
N LEU A 84 -13.43 -8.00 -2.53
CA LEU A 84 -13.74 -6.86 -3.41
C LEU A 84 -15.16 -6.32 -3.17
N THR A 85 -16.14 -7.20 -3.00
CA THR A 85 -17.53 -6.79 -2.73
C THR A 85 -17.65 -6.06 -1.39
N THR A 86 -16.93 -6.53 -0.36
CA THR A 86 -16.89 -5.87 0.95
C THR A 86 -16.23 -4.51 0.85
N ASP A 87 -15.14 -4.40 0.11
CA ASP A 87 -14.42 -3.15 -0.13
C ASP A 87 -15.30 -2.10 -0.85
N VAL A 88 -15.99 -2.50 -1.91
CA VAL A 88 -16.96 -1.64 -2.62
C VAL A 88 -18.00 -1.07 -1.68
N LYS A 89 -18.61 -1.89 -0.82
CA LYS A 89 -19.61 -1.44 0.16
C LYS A 89 -19.01 -0.48 1.19
N ALA A 90 -17.80 -0.79 1.67
CA ALA A 90 -17.10 0.05 2.63
C ALA A 90 -16.78 1.44 2.05
N VAL A 91 -16.22 1.48 0.84
CA VAL A 91 -15.89 2.74 0.13
C VAL A 91 -17.16 3.54 -0.15
N GLN A 92 -18.22 2.89 -0.68
CA GLN A 92 -19.50 3.55 -0.95
C GLN A 92 -20.11 4.16 0.32
N THR A 93 -20.07 3.43 1.43
CA THR A 93 -20.61 3.91 2.72
C THR A 93 -19.86 5.14 3.21
N MET A 94 -18.52 5.10 3.18
CA MET A 94 -17.70 6.21 3.67
C MET A 94 -17.77 7.43 2.75
N THR A 95 -17.77 7.26 1.43
CA THR A 95 -17.91 8.37 0.48
C THR A 95 -19.30 9.00 0.54
N ASN A 96 -20.37 8.21 0.72
CA ASN A 96 -21.71 8.74 0.97
C ASN A 96 -21.80 9.56 2.26
N ALA A 97 -21.11 9.12 3.32
CA ALA A 97 -21.05 9.84 4.58
C ALA A 97 -20.36 11.21 4.49
N LEU A 98 -19.51 11.40 3.46
CA LEU A 98 -18.80 12.64 3.18
C LEU A 98 -19.44 13.49 2.07
N LYS A 99 -20.55 13.05 1.49
CA LYS A 99 -21.23 13.76 0.41
C LYS A 99 -21.49 15.23 0.77
N ASP A 100 -21.27 16.13 -0.20
CA ASP A 100 -21.49 17.58 -0.11
C ASP A 100 -20.68 18.28 1.01
N THR A 101 -19.61 17.67 1.53
CA THR A 101 -18.80 18.24 2.62
C THR A 101 -17.49 18.87 2.18
N GLY A 102 -17.00 18.59 0.98
CA GLY A 102 -15.66 18.99 0.53
C GLY A 102 -14.51 18.25 1.24
N LYS A 103 -14.82 17.31 2.15
CA LYS A 103 -13.80 16.60 2.93
C LYS A 103 -13.01 15.60 2.06
N PRO A 104 -11.72 15.38 2.38
CA PRO A 104 -10.89 14.42 1.66
C PRO A 104 -11.24 12.97 1.97
N PHE A 105 -11.20 12.14 0.91
CA PHE A 105 -11.19 10.69 0.98
C PHE A 105 -10.02 10.17 0.15
N VAL A 106 -9.04 9.56 0.80
CA VAL A 106 -7.85 9.02 0.12
C VAL A 106 -7.86 7.50 0.26
N SER A 107 -7.79 6.77 -0.84
CA SER A 107 -7.71 5.30 -0.83
C SER A 107 -6.46 4.78 -1.52
N THR A 108 -6.13 3.52 -1.23
CA THR A 108 -5.13 2.76 -1.98
C THR A 108 -5.80 2.16 -3.21
N ALA A 109 -5.17 2.27 -4.38
CA ALA A 109 -5.63 1.61 -5.60
C ALA A 109 -5.56 0.08 -5.49
N HIS A 110 -6.47 -0.60 -6.17
CA HIS A 110 -6.40 -2.03 -6.40
C HIS A 110 -5.70 -2.34 -7.73
N ALA A 111 -4.94 -3.44 -7.76
CA ALA A 111 -4.25 -3.88 -8.97
C ALA A 111 -5.25 -4.12 -10.12
N GLY A 112 -5.03 -3.42 -11.24
CA GLY A 112 -5.90 -3.52 -12.42
C GLY A 112 -7.15 -2.63 -12.40
N GLY A 113 -7.32 -1.79 -11.38
CA GLY A 113 -8.53 -1.01 -11.16
C GLY A 113 -9.65 -1.82 -10.50
N SER A 114 -10.55 -1.15 -9.82
CA SER A 114 -11.69 -1.80 -9.15
C SER A 114 -12.91 -0.89 -9.16
N ALA A 115 -14.09 -1.47 -8.90
CA ALA A 115 -15.32 -0.71 -8.69
C ALA A 115 -15.19 0.28 -7.51
N SER A 116 -14.37 -0.04 -6.51
CA SER A 116 -14.07 0.89 -5.41
C SER A 116 -13.31 2.11 -5.91
N ASP A 117 -12.33 1.93 -6.81
CA ASP A 117 -11.57 3.03 -7.39
C ASP A 117 -12.49 3.95 -8.20
N GLU A 118 -13.41 3.37 -8.99
CA GLU A 118 -14.41 4.14 -9.73
C GLU A 118 -15.30 4.98 -8.79
N ILE A 119 -15.77 4.40 -7.68
CA ILE A 119 -16.58 5.12 -6.69
C ILE A 119 -15.81 6.29 -6.08
N VAL A 120 -14.53 6.12 -5.75
CA VAL A 120 -13.70 7.21 -5.22
C VAL A 120 -13.56 8.33 -6.24
N MET A 121 -13.27 8.01 -7.50
CA MET A 121 -13.14 9.01 -8.57
C MET A 121 -14.45 9.74 -8.84
N GLU A 122 -15.57 9.01 -8.90
CA GLU A 122 -16.93 9.55 -9.09
C GLU A 122 -17.41 10.41 -7.90
N SER A 123 -16.89 10.15 -6.68
CA SER A 123 -17.27 10.90 -5.47
C SER A 123 -16.98 12.39 -5.58
N ALA A 124 -16.03 12.78 -6.45
CA ALA A 124 -15.76 14.19 -6.77
C ALA A 124 -17.00 14.94 -7.28
N LYS A 125 -17.86 14.29 -8.06
CA LYS A 125 -19.13 14.85 -8.56
C LYS A 125 -20.15 15.08 -7.44
N ASN A 126 -19.94 14.41 -6.31
CA ASN A 126 -20.79 14.48 -5.12
C ASN A 126 -20.16 15.32 -4.00
N GLY A 127 -19.26 16.23 -4.32
CA GLY A 127 -18.65 17.14 -3.35
C GLY A 127 -17.74 16.47 -2.31
N VAL A 128 -17.14 15.31 -2.64
CA VAL A 128 -16.09 14.67 -1.85
C VAL A 128 -14.76 14.91 -2.55
N ARG A 129 -13.73 15.27 -1.81
CA ARG A 129 -12.37 15.40 -2.37
C ARG A 129 -11.69 14.02 -2.41
N GLY A 130 -12.25 13.14 -3.28
CA GLY A 130 -11.77 11.78 -3.48
C GLY A 130 -10.46 11.74 -4.26
N SER A 131 -9.50 10.94 -3.82
CA SER A 131 -8.25 10.65 -4.54
C SER A 131 -7.76 9.23 -4.27
N ILE A 132 -6.94 8.71 -5.17
CA ILE A 132 -6.43 7.35 -5.13
C ILE A 132 -4.90 7.38 -5.20
N ILE A 133 -4.24 6.55 -4.42
CA ILE A 133 -2.80 6.32 -4.49
C ILE A 133 -2.54 4.88 -4.91
N ALA A 134 -1.98 4.70 -6.10
CA ALA A 134 -1.42 3.44 -6.55
C ALA A 134 0.01 3.32 -6.03
N LEU A 135 0.22 2.45 -5.07
CA LEU A 135 1.55 2.20 -4.53
C LEU A 135 2.36 1.29 -5.45
N GLY A 136 3.67 1.51 -5.48
CA GLY A 136 4.60 0.61 -6.15
C GLY A 136 4.40 -0.84 -5.70
N ARG A 137 4.72 -1.79 -6.58
CA ARG A 137 4.53 -3.24 -6.33
C ARG A 137 5.13 -3.70 -5.01
N SER A 138 6.27 -3.15 -4.62
CA SER A 138 6.90 -3.39 -3.34
C SER A 138 6.80 -2.15 -2.44
N VAL A 139 6.02 -2.26 -1.37
CA VAL A 139 6.10 -1.32 -0.25
C VAL A 139 7.04 -1.93 0.78
N HIS A 140 8.26 -1.42 0.87
CA HIS A 140 9.34 -2.03 1.63
C HIS A 140 9.68 -1.26 2.92
N GLY A 141 10.54 -1.84 3.75
CA GLY A 141 10.98 -1.31 5.03
C GLY A 141 10.83 -2.32 6.16
N ASP A 142 11.20 -1.94 7.37
CA ASP A 142 11.16 -2.82 8.54
C ASP A 142 9.77 -3.41 8.77
N GLY A 143 9.72 -4.74 8.92
CA GLY A 143 8.48 -5.48 9.14
C GLY A 143 7.67 -5.75 7.88
N ASP A 144 8.25 -5.57 6.68
CA ASP A 144 7.65 -5.98 5.41
C ASP A 144 7.28 -7.48 5.43
N LYS A 145 6.06 -7.77 4.96
CA LYS A 145 5.52 -9.14 4.79
C LYS A 145 5.03 -9.37 3.36
N GLY A 146 5.36 -8.45 2.46
CA GLY A 146 4.93 -8.47 1.07
C GLY A 146 5.76 -9.39 0.18
N PHE A 147 5.99 -8.95 -1.04
CA PHE A 147 6.61 -9.81 -2.07
C PHE A 147 8.10 -10.02 -1.87
N VAL A 148 8.83 -9.02 -1.39
CA VAL A 148 10.28 -9.13 -1.21
C VAL A 148 10.68 -10.21 -0.21
N PRO A 149 10.10 -10.28 1.01
CA PRO A 149 10.34 -11.41 1.92
C PRO A 149 9.97 -12.77 1.32
N GLN A 150 8.96 -12.82 0.44
CA GLN A 150 8.60 -14.07 -0.23
C GLN A 150 9.64 -14.50 -1.26
N LEU A 151 10.20 -13.56 -2.03
CA LEU A 151 11.32 -13.84 -2.95
C LEU A 151 12.54 -14.36 -2.19
N ILE A 152 12.89 -13.76 -1.05
CA ILE A 152 13.97 -14.21 -0.18
C ILE A 152 13.72 -15.64 0.31
N ARG A 153 12.52 -15.93 0.77
CA ARG A 153 12.13 -17.27 1.23
C ARG A 153 12.21 -18.31 0.11
N ILE A 154 11.73 -17.96 -1.09
CA ILE A 154 11.79 -18.84 -2.26
C ILE A 154 13.25 -19.13 -2.62
N ALA A 155 14.11 -18.12 -2.69
CA ALA A 155 15.52 -18.29 -2.97
C ALA A 155 16.18 -19.23 -1.95
N HIS A 156 15.89 -19.06 -0.67
CA HIS A 156 16.38 -19.94 0.39
C HIS A 156 15.89 -21.39 0.24
N GLN A 157 14.60 -21.59 -0.06
CA GLN A 157 13.99 -22.92 -0.23
C GLN A 157 14.49 -23.66 -1.48
N LYS A 158 14.74 -22.91 -2.55
CA LYS A 158 15.19 -23.48 -3.85
C LYS A 158 16.72 -23.63 -3.94
N GLY A 159 17.48 -23.01 -3.03
CA GLY A 159 18.93 -23.01 -3.04
C GLY A 159 19.56 -22.08 -4.08
N PHE A 160 18.78 -21.24 -4.75
CA PHE A 160 19.24 -20.19 -5.66
C PHE A 160 18.23 -19.06 -5.79
N SER A 161 18.71 -17.86 -6.06
CA SER A 161 17.90 -16.72 -6.45
C SER A 161 17.70 -16.71 -7.96
N ALA A 162 16.54 -16.32 -8.45
CA ALA A 162 16.24 -16.38 -9.87
C ALA A 162 15.66 -15.09 -10.42
N PHE A 163 15.86 -14.88 -11.72
CA PHE A 163 15.14 -13.90 -12.54
C PHE A 163 14.73 -14.55 -13.87
N VAL A 164 13.70 -13.99 -14.53
CA VAL A 164 13.16 -14.56 -15.76
C VAL A 164 13.85 -13.93 -16.98
N GLY A 165 14.31 -14.76 -17.92
CA GLY A 165 14.96 -14.30 -19.16
C GLY A 165 16.21 -13.49 -18.89
N ASP A 166 16.27 -12.27 -19.36
CA ASP A 166 17.37 -11.34 -19.11
C ASP A 166 17.23 -10.56 -17.80
N GLY A 167 16.06 -10.64 -17.12
CA GLY A 167 15.76 -9.94 -15.88
C GLY A 167 15.63 -8.43 -16.00
N ALA A 168 15.49 -7.92 -17.24
CA ALA A 168 15.35 -6.47 -17.51
C ALA A 168 13.94 -5.93 -17.18
N ASN A 169 12.96 -6.81 -16.93
CA ASN A 169 11.64 -6.40 -16.47
C ASN A 169 11.73 -5.66 -15.13
N ARG A 170 10.97 -4.59 -15.00
CA ARG A 170 11.14 -3.60 -13.93
C ARG A 170 10.05 -3.72 -12.86
N TRP A 171 10.45 -3.52 -11.61
CA TRP A 171 9.57 -3.46 -10.44
C TRP A 171 9.62 -2.09 -9.79
N PRO A 172 8.48 -1.40 -9.69
CA PRO A 172 8.38 -0.16 -8.94
C PRO A 172 8.33 -0.46 -7.43
N ALA A 173 8.94 0.41 -6.64
CA ALA A 173 8.96 0.27 -5.19
C ALA A 173 8.82 1.62 -4.47
N ILE A 174 8.42 1.54 -3.21
CA ILE A 174 8.33 2.69 -2.31
C ILE A 174 8.62 2.26 -0.87
N HIS A 175 9.42 3.05 -0.16
CA HIS A 175 9.57 2.84 1.27
C HIS A 175 8.27 3.18 2.02
N ARG A 176 7.89 2.36 3.03
CA ARG A 176 6.61 2.52 3.76
C ARG A 176 6.43 3.90 4.40
N LEU A 177 7.52 4.55 4.83
CA LEU A 177 7.46 5.88 5.44
C LEU A 177 7.25 6.97 4.38
N ASP A 178 7.80 6.81 3.17
CA ASP A 178 7.51 7.70 2.04
C ASP A 178 6.08 7.54 1.53
N ALA A 179 5.54 6.31 1.57
CA ALA A 179 4.13 6.06 1.32
C ALA A 179 3.25 6.77 2.37
N ALA A 180 3.61 6.70 3.66
CA ALA A 180 2.88 7.38 4.72
C ALA A 180 2.86 8.90 4.52
N LYS A 181 4.00 9.51 4.18
CA LYS A 181 4.10 10.92 3.83
C LYS A 181 3.21 11.28 2.63
N LEU A 182 3.18 10.41 1.61
CA LEU A 182 2.34 10.60 0.43
C LEU A 182 0.84 10.59 0.77
N PHE A 183 0.37 9.66 1.60
CA PHE A 183 -1.02 9.61 2.07
C PHE A 183 -1.41 10.86 2.85
N ARG A 184 -0.53 11.38 3.70
CA ARG A 184 -0.78 12.65 4.42
C ARG A 184 -0.89 13.83 3.46
N LEU A 185 0.05 13.98 2.52
CA LEU A 185 0.02 15.08 1.55
C LEU A 185 -1.22 15.02 0.66
N ALA A 186 -1.64 13.82 0.23
CA ALA A 186 -2.87 13.65 -0.53
C ALA A 186 -4.10 14.03 0.30
N LEU A 187 -4.17 13.62 1.57
CA LEU A 187 -5.25 14.02 2.47
C LEU A 187 -5.34 15.55 2.61
N GLU A 188 -4.20 16.22 2.75
CA GLU A 188 -4.13 17.66 2.96
C GLU A 188 -4.46 18.46 1.70
N SER A 189 -3.97 18.06 0.53
CA SER A 189 -3.91 18.92 -0.65
C SER A 189 -4.30 18.31 -1.99
N ALA A 190 -4.59 17.00 -2.07
CA ALA A 190 -4.93 16.40 -3.37
C ALA A 190 -6.16 17.04 -4.00
N PRO A 191 -6.15 17.41 -5.28
CA PRO A 191 -7.36 17.77 -6.01
C PRO A 191 -8.36 16.61 -6.06
N ALA A 192 -9.65 16.92 -6.10
CA ALA A 192 -10.69 15.90 -6.25
C ALA A 192 -10.58 15.16 -7.59
N GLY A 193 -10.84 13.86 -7.57
CA GLY A 193 -10.80 13.03 -8.77
C GLY A 193 -9.39 12.77 -9.31
N THR A 194 -8.37 12.74 -8.44
CA THR A 194 -6.98 12.54 -8.87
C THR A 194 -6.47 11.14 -8.52
N TYR A 195 -5.74 10.56 -9.45
CA TYR A 195 -5.07 9.27 -9.30
C TYR A 195 -3.55 9.48 -9.27
N PHE A 196 -2.91 9.14 -8.16
CA PHE A 196 -1.49 9.33 -7.93
C PHE A 196 -0.71 8.02 -8.01
N ARG A 197 0.50 8.07 -8.56
CA ARG A 197 1.44 6.97 -8.53
C ARG A 197 2.43 7.17 -7.39
N GLY A 198 2.37 6.28 -6.40
CA GLY A 198 3.24 6.30 -5.22
C GLY A 198 4.44 5.39 -5.41
N THR A 199 5.43 5.85 -6.16
CA THR A 199 6.66 5.10 -6.46
C THR A 199 7.88 6.00 -6.23
N ALA A 200 8.80 5.53 -5.39
CA ALA A 200 10.09 6.19 -5.15
C ALA A 200 11.14 5.65 -6.15
N ASP A 201 11.18 4.34 -6.29
CA ASP A 201 11.91 3.61 -7.32
C ASP A 201 10.95 3.29 -8.46
N GLU A 202 11.05 4.01 -9.58
CA GLU A 202 10.08 3.94 -10.68
C GLU A 202 10.17 2.67 -11.53
N GLY A 203 11.26 1.89 -11.36
CA GLY A 203 11.45 0.63 -12.08
C GLY A 203 12.83 0.03 -11.85
N ILE A 204 12.97 -0.82 -10.85
CA ILE A 204 14.19 -1.55 -10.55
C ILE A 204 14.22 -2.80 -11.44
N PRO A 205 15.30 -3.07 -12.21
CA PRO A 205 15.44 -4.34 -12.93
C PRO A 205 15.29 -5.53 -11.97
N PHE A 206 14.47 -6.50 -12.33
CA PHE A 206 14.22 -7.64 -11.42
C PHE A 206 15.49 -8.46 -11.18
N ARG A 207 16.41 -8.49 -12.16
CA ARG A 207 17.76 -9.06 -12.00
C ARG A 207 18.49 -8.46 -10.80
N ASP A 208 18.46 -7.13 -10.64
CA ASP A 208 19.21 -6.47 -9.56
C ASP A 208 18.66 -6.87 -8.18
N ILE A 209 17.33 -7.05 -8.08
CA ILE A 209 16.69 -7.57 -6.86
C ILE A 209 17.15 -9.02 -6.61
N ALA A 210 17.14 -9.86 -7.64
CA ALA A 210 17.55 -11.25 -7.54
C ALA A 210 19.05 -11.38 -7.18
N GLU A 211 19.91 -10.56 -7.77
CA GLU A 211 21.35 -10.51 -7.47
C GLU A 211 21.61 -10.07 -6.03
N MET A 212 20.90 -9.06 -5.54
CA MET A 212 21.01 -8.63 -4.16
C MET A 212 20.59 -9.73 -3.19
N ILE A 213 19.47 -10.42 -3.45
CA ILE A 213 19.01 -11.55 -2.64
C ILE A 213 20.05 -12.68 -2.64
N GLY A 214 20.54 -13.07 -3.83
CA GLY A 214 21.57 -14.13 -3.95
C GLY A 214 22.85 -13.78 -3.19
N LYS A 215 23.34 -12.54 -3.35
CA LYS A 215 24.53 -12.04 -2.61
C LYS A 215 24.34 -12.13 -1.10
N LYS A 216 23.19 -11.68 -0.59
CA LYS A 216 22.92 -11.65 0.86
C LYS A 216 22.74 -13.03 1.47
N LEU A 217 22.17 -13.97 0.73
CA LEU A 217 21.98 -15.35 1.16
C LEU A 217 23.21 -16.24 0.86
N ASN A 218 24.23 -15.72 0.18
CA ASN A 218 25.34 -16.50 -0.37
C ASN A 218 24.88 -17.68 -1.25
N LEU A 219 23.92 -17.39 -2.11
CA LEU A 219 23.32 -18.35 -3.05
C LEU A 219 23.66 -17.99 -4.50
N PRO A 220 23.75 -18.96 -5.42
CA PRO A 220 23.87 -18.68 -6.84
C PRO A 220 22.65 -17.92 -7.36
N VAL A 221 22.85 -17.11 -8.40
CA VAL A 221 21.79 -16.37 -9.11
C VAL A 221 21.67 -16.98 -10.51
N GLN A 222 20.45 -17.28 -10.94
CA GLN A 222 20.20 -17.99 -12.20
C GLN A 222 19.09 -17.30 -13.00
N SER A 223 19.30 -17.27 -14.31
CA SER A 223 18.23 -16.99 -15.26
C SER A 223 17.37 -18.24 -15.43
N ILE A 224 16.06 -18.08 -15.39
CA ILE A 224 15.08 -19.15 -15.70
C ILE A 224 14.22 -18.75 -16.88
N THR A 225 13.57 -19.73 -17.51
CA THR A 225 12.63 -19.45 -18.59
C THR A 225 11.32 -18.91 -18.05
N LYS A 226 10.51 -18.29 -18.91
CA LYS A 226 9.16 -17.83 -18.53
C LYS A 226 8.26 -19.00 -18.15
N ASP A 227 8.44 -20.15 -18.78
CA ASP A 227 7.66 -21.35 -18.49
C ASP A 227 8.00 -21.93 -17.11
N ASP A 228 9.23 -21.76 -16.64
CA ASP A 228 9.69 -22.21 -15.33
C ASP A 228 9.28 -21.23 -14.21
N ALA A 229 8.89 -19.99 -14.54
CA ALA A 229 8.60 -18.96 -13.57
C ALA A 229 7.52 -19.37 -12.56
N GLN A 230 6.44 -20.03 -13.03
CA GLN A 230 5.38 -20.52 -12.15
C GLN A 230 5.87 -21.62 -11.20
N ALA A 231 6.70 -22.55 -11.69
CA ALA A 231 7.26 -23.64 -10.89
C ALA A 231 8.28 -23.13 -9.85
N HIS A 232 9.00 -22.05 -10.16
CA HIS A 232 9.98 -21.48 -9.26
C HIS A 232 9.32 -20.52 -8.22
N PHE A 233 8.55 -19.54 -8.70
CA PHE A 233 8.01 -18.46 -7.87
C PHE A 233 6.59 -18.71 -7.35
N GLY A 234 5.91 -19.80 -7.77
CA GLY A 234 4.51 -20.03 -7.45
C GLY A 234 3.63 -18.90 -8.00
N PHE A 235 2.71 -18.38 -7.19
CA PHE A 235 1.80 -17.30 -7.61
C PHE A 235 2.53 -16.00 -8.01
N LEU A 236 3.77 -15.79 -7.58
CA LEU A 236 4.60 -14.65 -8.00
C LEU A 236 5.17 -14.80 -9.41
N GLY A 237 5.07 -15.98 -10.06
CA GLY A 237 5.70 -16.24 -11.36
C GLY A 237 5.29 -15.26 -12.46
N ALA A 238 3.99 -14.97 -12.56
CA ALA A 238 3.49 -13.98 -13.49
C ALA A 238 4.03 -12.58 -13.16
N LEU A 239 4.01 -12.21 -11.87
CA LEU A 239 4.49 -10.92 -11.39
C LEU A 239 6.00 -10.74 -11.63
N ALA A 240 6.80 -11.78 -11.37
CA ALA A 240 8.26 -11.78 -11.57
C ALA A 240 8.67 -11.67 -13.05
N SER A 241 7.74 -11.92 -13.97
CA SER A 241 7.98 -11.87 -15.43
C SER A 241 7.47 -10.60 -16.09
N TYR A 242 6.67 -9.78 -15.39
CA TYR A 242 5.97 -8.65 -16.00
C TYR A 242 6.74 -7.34 -15.79
N ASP A 243 7.00 -6.61 -16.89
CA ASP A 243 7.61 -5.29 -16.85
C ASP A 243 6.55 -4.23 -16.50
N MET A 244 6.77 -3.50 -15.41
CA MET A 244 5.81 -2.52 -14.90
C MET A 244 6.52 -1.29 -14.31
N PRO A 245 7.15 -0.46 -15.14
CA PRO A 245 7.66 0.82 -14.66
C PRO A 245 6.50 1.76 -14.35
N GLU A 246 6.58 2.46 -13.24
CA GLU A 246 5.55 3.41 -12.80
C GLU A 246 6.19 4.76 -12.46
N PRO A 247 6.22 5.72 -13.40
CA PRO A 247 6.74 7.05 -13.14
C PRO A 247 5.83 7.84 -12.21
N SER A 248 6.42 8.53 -11.23
CA SER A 248 5.71 9.32 -10.20
C SER A 248 5.87 10.84 -10.36
N LYS A 249 6.36 11.30 -11.52
CA LYS A 249 6.65 12.73 -11.76
C LYS A 249 5.45 13.62 -11.43
N GLU A 250 4.28 13.32 -11.98
CA GLU A 250 3.06 14.11 -11.75
C GLU A 250 2.65 14.15 -10.26
N THR A 251 2.76 13.01 -9.56
CA THR A 251 2.53 12.94 -8.12
C THR A 251 3.45 13.86 -7.35
N ARG A 252 4.75 13.86 -7.69
CA ARG A 252 5.76 14.73 -7.07
C ARG A 252 5.48 16.21 -7.29
N GLU A 253 5.07 16.57 -8.51
CA GLU A 253 4.75 17.95 -8.88
C GLU A 253 3.49 18.45 -8.17
N ILE A 254 2.38 17.69 -8.22
CA ILE A 254 1.09 18.13 -7.65
C ILE A 254 1.12 18.18 -6.12
N LEU A 255 1.70 17.16 -5.48
CA LEU A 255 1.71 17.04 -4.03
C LEU A 255 2.99 17.56 -3.38
N HIS A 256 3.95 18.07 -4.16
CA HIS A 256 5.29 18.44 -3.69
C HIS A 256 5.94 17.31 -2.87
N TRP A 257 5.64 16.06 -3.28
CA TRP A 257 6.11 14.88 -2.59
C TRP A 257 7.53 14.53 -3.01
N GLN A 258 8.41 14.34 -2.03
CA GLN A 258 9.78 13.91 -2.23
C GLN A 258 10.05 12.71 -1.33
N PRO A 259 10.38 11.53 -1.91
CA PRO A 259 10.86 10.37 -1.15
C PRO A 259 12.20 10.71 -0.48
N GLU A 260 12.36 10.32 0.79
CA GLU A 260 13.56 10.63 1.59
C GLU A 260 14.20 9.39 2.20
N HIS A 261 13.52 8.24 2.11
CA HIS A 261 13.98 6.99 2.68
C HIS A 261 14.78 6.15 1.66
N PRO A 262 15.51 5.13 2.13
CA PRO A 262 16.32 4.28 1.25
C PRO A 262 15.53 3.68 0.09
N SER A 263 16.18 3.49 -1.06
CA SER A 263 15.63 2.68 -2.16
C SER A 263 15.52 1.21 -1.74
N LEU A 264 14.71 0.42 -2.47
CA LEU A 264 14.56 -1.01 -2.17
C LEU A 264 15.91 -1.75 -2.15
N LEU A 265 16.80 -1.47 -3.09
CA LEU A 265 18.10 -2.15 -3.13
C LEU A 265 18.98 -1.77 -1.93
N LYS A 266 18.96 -0.50 -1.50
CA LYS A 266 19.68 -0.09 -0.27
C LYS A 266 19.07 -0.71 0.98
N ASP A 267 17.77 -0.83 1.03
CA ASP A 267 17.07 -1.45 2.16
C ASP A 267 17.34 -2.95 2.24
N LEU A 268 17.44 -3.64 1.10
CA LEU A 268 17.93 -5.01 1.01
C LEU A 268 19.41 -5.14 1.40
N GLU A 269 20.23 -4.16 1.08
CA GLU A 269 21.66 -4.18 1.42
C GLU A 269 21.93 -3.99 2.91
N SER A 270 21.22 -3.10 3.59
CA SER A 270 21.48 -2.66 4.96
C SER A 270 20.35 -2.88 5.94
N GLY A 271 19.17 -3.23 5.48
CA GLY A 271 17.97 -3.41 6.30
C GLY A 271 17.87 -4.77 6.99
N SER A 272 16.72 -5.00 7.63
CA SER A 272 16.44 -6.15 8.50
C SER A 272 15.97 -7.41 7.75
N TYR A 273 15.99 -7.43 6.42
CA TYR A 273 15.42 -8.51 5.60
C TYR A 273 16.08 -9.89 5.77
N PHE A 274 17.33 -9.93 6.18
CA PHE A 274 18.15 -11.15 6.27
C PHE A 274 18.60 -11.47 7.71
N ASN A 275 18.01 -10.81 8.71
CA ASN A 275 18.30 -11.02 10.14
C ASN A 275 17.41 -12.09 10.75
#